data_5e3f4a57338f86dbdc724b4ef2347bb0
#
_entry.id   5e3f4a57338f86dbdc724b4ef2347bb0
#
_cell.length_a   1.000
_cell.length_b   1.000
_cell.length_c   1.000
_cell.angle_alpha   90.00
_cell.angle_beta   90.00
_cell.angle_gamma   90.00
#
_symmetry.space_group_name_H-M   'P 1'
#
loop_
_entity.id
_entity.type
_entity.pdbx_description
1 polymer ?
#
loop_
_entity_poly.entity_id
_entity_poly.type
_entity_poly.pdbx_seq_one_letter_code
_entity_poly.pdbx_strand_id
1 'polypeptide(L)'
;MENQLIFVRVATLNDIKYASEICRETESSAIARGTGIAKRPVEAVAQKMRDGKAVIAVTAAGIWVGFAYLQAWEQGKYVSNSGLIVSPAFRNSGVAKAIKDRIFKMSRRMYPDAKIFSITSGAAIMKMNTQLGFEPVTYHDITQDESFWEGCKGCVNYDVLSGKKKCNCLCTAMLFDPAKIAQQLLSPARSPYFPMFLSEAN
;
A
#
# COMPACT_ATOMS: atom_id res chain seq x y z
N MET A 1 5.20 26.08 13.33
CA MET A 1 4.35 24.93 13.74
C MET A 1 5.15 24.19 14.79
N GLU A 2 4.65 24.13 16.04
CA GLU A 2 5.28 23.33 17.08
C GLU A 2 5.46 21.90 16.60
N ASN A 3 6.59 21.31 16.93
CA ASN A 3 6.98 19.95 16.53
C ASN A 3 6.09 18.95 17.27
N GLN A 4 4.88 18.70 16.73
CA GLN A 4 3.87 17.89 17.38
C GLN A 4 4.28 16.42 17.28
N LEU A 5 4.51 15.78 18.44
CA LEU A 5 4.92 14.37 18.51
C LEU A 5 3.81 13.47 17.92
N ILE A 6 4.16 12.65 16.92
CA ILE A 6 3.26 11.74 16.23
C ILE A 6 3.69 10.29 16.50
N PHE A 7 2.75 9.46 16.94
CA PHE A 7 2.94 8.03 17.17
C PHE A 7 2.38 7.22 16.03
N VAL A 8 3.24 6.43 15.38
CA VAL A 8 2.84 5.46 14.35
C VAL A 8 2.87 4.06 14.95
N ARG A 9 1.71 3.43 15.12
CA ARG A 9 1.56 2.16 15.83
C ARG A 9 0.46 1.28 15.22
N VAL A 10 0.38 0.04 15.66
CA VAL A 10 -0.79 -0.81 15.38
C VAL A 10 -2.01 -0.16 16.02
N ALA A 11 -3.12 -0.15 15.28
CA ALA A 11 -4.38 0.37 15.79
C ALA A 11 -4.95 -0.55 16.88
N THR A 12 -5.66 0.03 17.82
CA THR A 12 -6.33 -0.64 18.95
C THR A 12 -7.83 -0.42 18.89
N LEU A 13 -8.58 -1.04 19.79
CA LEU A 13 -10.03 -0.83 19.92
C LEU A 13 -10.39 0.65 20.20
N ASN A 14 -9.53 1.37 20.92
CA ASN A 14 -9.73 2.78 21.23
C ASN A 14 -9.64 3.70 19.99
N ASP A 15 -9.08 3.20 18.88
CA ASP A 15 -8.92 3.96 17.64
C ASP A 15 -10.13 3.85 16.70
N ILE A 16 -11.08 2.96 17.01
CA ILE A 16 -12.31 2.76 16.20
C ILE A 16 -13.09 4.07 16.04
N LYS A 17 -13.02 4.96 17.01
CA LYS A 17 -13.63 6.29 16.97
C LYS A 17 -13.21 7.12 15.74
N TYR A 18 -12.05 6.85 15.15
CA TYR A 18 -11.56 7.55 13.96
C TYR A 18 -12.04 6.92 12.63
N ALA A 19 -12.69 5.76 12.66
CA ALA A 19 -13.05 5.04 11.43
C ALA A 19 -13.91 5.86 10.46
N SER A 20 -14.88 6.62 10.98
CA SER A 20 -15.72 7.52 10.17
C SER A 20 -14.91 8.66 9.55
N GLU A 21 -14.01 9.28 10.30
CA GLU A 21 -13.13 10.34 9.81
C GLU A 21 -12.18 9.82 8.71
N ILE A 22 -11.59 8.64 8.91
CA ILE A 22 -10.73 7.97 7.94
C ILE A 22 -11.46 7.73 6.62
N CYS A 23 -12.68 7.21 6.67
CA CYS A 23 -13.50 6.96 5.47
C CYS A 23 -13.81 8.26 4.72
N ARG A 24 -14.27 9.30 5.45
CA ARG A 24 -14.59 10.60 4.88
C ARG A 24 -13.37 11.26 4.22
N GLU A 25 -12.21 11.27 4.92
CA GLU A 25 -10.99 11.85 4.36
C GLU A 25 -10.48 11.06 3.15
N THR A 26 -10.60 9.74 3.17
CA THR A 26 -10.21 8.89 2.04
C THR A 26 -11.01 9.23 0.80
N GLU A 27 -12.33 9.43 0.94
CA GLU A 27 -13.22 9.80 -0.16
C GLU A 27 -12.96 11.24 -0.64
N SER A 28 -12.95 12.23 0.25
CA SER A 28 -12.72 13.63 -0.09
C SER A 28 -11.35 13.85 -0.76
N SER A 29 -10.32 13.21 -0.27
CA SER A 29 -8.98 13.26 -0.86
C SER A 29 -8.91 12.62 -2.25
N ALA A 30 -9.67 11.57 -2.53
CA ALA A 30 -9.73 10.95 -3.85
C ALA A 30 -10.42 11.87 -4.85
N ILE A 31 -11.56 12.47 -4.47
CA ILE A 31 -12.30 13.45 -5.27
C ILE A 31 -11.39 14.64 -5.59
N ALA A 32 -10.73 15.22 -4.59
CA ALA A 32 -9.86 16.39 -4.78
C ALA A 32 -8.68 16.12 -5.73
N ARG A 33 -8.22 14.88 -5.86
CA ARG A 33 -7.15 14.49 -6.78
C ARG A 33 -7.64 13.99 -8.14
N GLY A 34 -8.95 13.90 -8.35
CA GLY A 34 -9.53 13.28 -9.56
C GLY A 34 -9.15 11.79 -9.71
N THR A 35 -8.88 11.09 -8.59
CA THR A 35 -8.50 9.67 -8.61
C THR A 35 -9.64 8.78 -8.17
N GLY A 36 -9.68 7.55 -8.71
CA GLY A 36 -10.62 6.55 -8.23
C GLY A 36 -10.21 6.01 -6.87
N ILE A 37 -11.21 5.76 -6.02
CA ILE A 37 -11.05 4.96 -4.82
C ILE A 37 -12.36 4.22 -4.54
N ALA A 38 -12.24 2.98 -4.10
CA ALA A 38 -13.40 2.21 -3.66
C ALA A 38 -13.90 2.77 -2.31
N LYS A 39 -15.18 3.08 -2.22
CA LYS A 39 -15.82 3.42 -0.95
C LYS A 39 -15.78 2.24 0.00
N ARG A 40 -15.46 2.51 1.25
CA ARG A 40 -15.40 1.49 2.28
C ARG A 40 -16.42 1.79 3.37
N PRO A 41 -17.22 0.80 3.78
CA PRO A 41 -18.05 0.94 4.98
C PRO A 41 -17.18 1.27 6.19
N VAL A 42 -17.66 2.15 7.07
CA VAL A 42 -16.98 2.53 8.32
C VAL A 42 -16.68 1.28 9.14
N GLU A 43 -17.62 0.34 9.19
CA GLU A 43 -17.49 -0.92 9.91
C GLU A 43 -16.35 -1.79 9.35
N ALA A 44 -16.13 -1.81 8.05
CA ALA A 44 -15.01 -2.54 7.45
C ALA A 44 -13.64 -1.99 7.90
N VAL A 45 -13.52 -0.67 8.07
CA VAL A 45 -12.31 -0.02 8.60
C VAL A 45 -12.15 -0.33 10.10
N ALA A 46 -13.24 -0.23 10.88
CA ALA A 46 -13.27 -0.59 12.29
C ALA A 46 -12.86 -2.05 12.52
N GLN A 47 -13.34 -2.96 11.67
CA GLN A 47 -12.98 -4.38 11.76
C GLN A 47 -11.49 -4.63 11.56
N LYS A 48 -10.82 -3.91 10.64
CA LYS A 48 -9.35 -4.00 10.49
C LYS A 48 -8.60 -3.60 11.75
N MET A 49 -9.13 -2.64 12.51
CA MET A 49 -8.55 -2.26 13.80
C MET A 49 -8.77 -3.34 14.86
N ARG A 50 -9.98 -3.92 14.96
CA ARG A 50 -10.28 -5.03 15.88
C ARG A 50 -9.40 -6.25 15.61
N ASP A 51 -9.17 -6.56 14.34
CA ASP A 51 -8.36 -7.70 13.91
C ASP A 51 -6.84 -7.47 14.12
N GLY A 52 -6.41 -6.31 14.59
CA GLY A 52 -4.99 -5.94 14.68
C GLY A 52 -4.30 -5.86 13.32
N LYS A 53 -5.05 -5.62 12.23
CA LYS A 53 -4.57 -5.58 10.84
C LYS A 53 -4.45 -4.15 10.30
N ALA A 54 -4.42 -3.16 11.17
CA ALA A 54 -4.33 -1.75 10.81
C ALA A 54 -3.19 -1.05 11.54
N VAL A 55 -2.63 -0.04 10.86
CA VAL A 55 -1.66 0.91 11.41
C VAL A 55 -2.30 2.28 11.42
N ILE A 56 -2.14 2.98 12.53
CA ILE A 56 -2.64 4.35 12.73
C ILE A 56 -1.51 5.28 13.15
N ALA A 57 -1.60 6.52 12.72
CA ALA A 57 -0.80 7.61 13.23
C ALA A 57 -1.70 8.58 14.00
N VAL A 58 -1.30 8.96 15.22
CA VAL A 58 -2.01 9.90 16.08
C VAL A 58 -1.01 10.84 16.76
N THR A 59 -1.41 12.06 17.04
CA THR A 59 -0.60 12.99 17.86
C THR A 59 -0.66 12.62 19.34
N ALA A 60 0.24 13.17 20.15
CA ALA A 60 0.19 13.05 21.61
C ALA A 60 -1.14 13.56 22.20
N ALA A 61 -1.78 14.56 21.56
CA ALA A 61 -3.09 15.08 21.94
C ALA A 61 -4.28 14.22 21.47
N GLY A 62 -4.02 13.07 20.83
CA GLY A 62 -5.07 12.18 20.36
C GLY A 62 -5.76 12.65 19.06
N ILE A 63 -5.12 13.47 18.24
CA ILE A 63 -5.64 13.87 16.92
C ILE A 63 -5.24 12.78 15.92
N TRP A 64 -6.18 12.34 15.08
CA TRP A 64 -5.89 11.42 13.98
C TRP A 64 -5.01 12.08 12.90
N VAL A 65 -3.99 11.38 12.47
CA VAL A 65 -3.00 11.86 11.50
C VAL A 65 -2.98 11.02 10.22
N GLY A 66 -3.12 9.71 10.35
CA GLY A 66 -3.08 8.84 9.17
C GLY A 66 -3.40 7.39 9.48
N PHE A 67 -3.59 6.59 8.43
CA PHE A 67 -4.07 5.21 8.52
C PHE A 67 -3.61 4.37 7.33
N ALA A 68 -3.44 3.07 7.54
CA ALA A 68 -3.36 2.03 6.51
C ALA A 68 -3.76 0.68 7.12
N TYR A 69 -4.12 -0.29 6.28
CA TYR A 69 -4.43 -1.64 6.74
C TYR A 69 -3.90 -2.70 5.76
N LEU A 70 -3.81 -3.93 6.24
CA LEU A 70 -3.51 -5.11 5.44
C LEU A 70 -4.72 -6.05 5.38
N GLN A 71 -4.78 -6.84 4.32
CA GLN A 71 -5.74 -7.94 4.19
C GLN A 71 -5.09 -9.11 3.45
N ALA A 72 -5.28 -10.32 3.99
CA ALA A 72 -4.83 -11.55 3.35
C ALA A 72 -5.91 -12.07 2.39
N TRP A 73 -5.46 -12.71 1.31
CA TRP A 73 -6.24 -13.27 0.22
C TRP A 73 -5.72 -14.67 -0.10
N GLU A 74 -6.55 -15.51 -0.70
CA GLU A 74 -6.16 -16.87 -1.10
C GLU A 74 -5.44 -17.63 0.03
N GLN A 75 -6.07 -17.67 1.21
CA GLN A 75 -5.56 -18.36 2.41
C GLN A 75 -4.17 -17.86 2.86
N GLY A 76 -3.86 -16.59 2.60
CA GLY A 76 -2.60 -15.98 3.01
C GLY A 76 -1.48 -16.03 1.98
N LYS A 77 -1.74 -16.54 0.77
CA LYS A 77 -0.79 -16.52 -0.34
C LYS A 77 -0.47 -15.10 -0.81
N TYR A 78 -1.45 -14.21 -0.73
CA TYR A 78 -1.31 -12.79 -1.03
C TYR A 78 -1.73 -11.93 0.14
N VAL A 79 -1.09 -10.76 0.30
CA VAL A 79 -1.46 -9.72 1.26
C VAL A 79 -1.52 -8.38 0.55
N SER A 80 -2.65 -7.68 0.62
CA SER A 80 -2.73 -6.30 0.16
C SER A 80 -2.37 -5.33 1.27
N ASN A 81 -1.55 -4.31 0.95
CA ASN A 81 -1.37 -3.10 1.76
C ASN A 81 -2.22 -1.98 1.17
N SER A 82 -3.28 -1.62 1.86
CA SER A 82 -4.37 -0.79 1.35
C SER A 82 -4.70 0.40 2.25
N GLY A 83 -5.45 1.36 1.72
CA GLY A 83 -6.06 2.45 2.48
C GLY A 83 -5.08 3.45 3.08
N LEU A 84 -3.87 3.58 2.54
CA LEU A 84 -2.91 4.59 3.02
C LEU A 84 -3.47 5.99 2.78
N ILE A 85 -3.75 6.68 3.88
CA ILE A 85 -4.26 8.04 3.90
C ILE A 85 -3.59 8.84 5.02
N VAL A 86 -3.31 10.11 4.76
CA VAL A 86 -2.79 11.07 5.75
C VAL A 86 -3.68 12.30 5.72
N SER A 87 -4.11 12.75 6.89
CA SER A 87 -4.87 13.98 7.09
C SER A 87 -4.15 15.16 6.43
N PRO A 88 -4.86 16.05 5.71
CA PRO A 88 -4.26 17.15 4.96
C PRO A 88 -3.28 18.00 5.77
N ALA A 89 -3.60 18.28 7.03
CA ALA A 89 -2.77 19.09 7.93
C ALA A 89 -1.39 18.47 8.22
N PHE A 90 -1.22 17.16 8.02
CA PHE A 90 0.00 16.42 8.34
C PHE A 90 0.70 15.84 7.09
N ARG A 91 0.31 16.25 5.89
CA ARG A 91 0.99 15.84 4.65
C ARG A 91 2.39 16.46 4.58
N ASN A 92 3.26 15.84 3.78
CA ASN A 92 4.65 16.27 3.58
C ASN A 92 5.53 16.24 4.85
N SER A 93 5.08 15.58 5.94
CA SER A 93 5.79 15.43 7.21
C SER A 93 6.50 14.08 7.38
N GLY A 94 6.54 13.23 6.34
CA GLY A 94 7.12 11.88 6.40
C GLY A 94 6.20 10.81 7.01
N VAL A 95 5.05 11.15 7.55
CA VAL A 95 4.11 10.22 8.20
C VAL A 95 3.63 9.13 7.26
N ALA A 96 3.33 9.45 5.99
CA ALA A 96 2.93 8.44 5.01
C ALA A 96 3.98 7.32 4.86
N LYS A 97 5.27 7.70 4.82
CA LYS A 97 6.38 6.75 4.76
C LYS A 97 6.45 5.90 6.03
N ALA A 98 6.34 6.50 7.20
CA ALA A 98 6.38 5.79 8.47
C ALA A 98 5.22 4.76 8.61
N ILE A 99 3.99 5.14 8.19
CA ILE A 99 2.85 4.22 8.14
C ILE A 99 3.11 3.09 7.14
N LYS A 100 3.61 3.41 5.94
CA LYS A 100 3.89 2.43 4.90
C LYS A 100 4.96 1.43 5.32
N ASP A 101 6.05 1.88 5.92
CA ASP A 101 7.10 1.03 6.47
C ASP A 101 6.54 0.11 7.57
N ARG A 102 5.70 0.65 8.46
CA ARG A 102 5.09 -0.11 9.56
C ARG A 102 4.13 -1.19 9.07
N ILE A 103 3.24 -0.86 8.13
CA ILE A 103 2.27 -1.83 7.59
C ILE A 103 2.97 -2.92 6.78
N PHE A 104 4.01 -2.59 6.02
CA PHE A 104 4.83 -3.55 5.30
C PHE A 104 5.52 -4.53 6.25
N LYS A 105 6.21 -4.02 7.27
CA LYS A 105 6.85 -4.86 8.30
C LYS A 105 5.83 -5.76 9.02
N MET A 106 4.65 -5.25 9.29
CA MET A 106 3.56 -6.03 9.89
C MET A 106 3.10 -7.15 8.95
N SER A 107 2.91 -6.88 7.66
CA SER A 107 2.58 -7.88 6.65
C SER A 107 3.63 -8.97 6.56
N ARG A 108 4.92 -8.61 6.52
CA ARG A 108 6.03 -9.57 6.49
C ARG A 108 6.10 -10.45 7.73
N ARG A 109 5.80 -9.89 8.91
CA ARG A 109 5.80 -10.66 10.18
C ARG A 109 4.61 -11.61 10.28
N MET A 110 3.42 -11.18 9.87
CA MET A 110 2.21 -12.00 9.97
C MET A 110 2.11 -13.06 8.88
N TYR A 111 2.68 -12.78 7.70
CA TYR A 111 2.62 -13.62 6.50
C TYR A 111 3.99 -13.66 5.83
N PRO A 112 4.96 -14.37 6.39
CA PRO A 112 6.36 -14.32 5.94
C PRO A 112 6.57 -14.77 4.48
N ASP A 113 5.77 -15.72 4.00
CA ASP A 113 5.87 -16.30 2.67
C ASP A 113 4.93 -15.66 1.65
N ALA A 114 4.02 -14.79 2.10
CA ALA A 114 3.05 -14.16 1.23
C ALA A 114 3.68 -13.15 0.28
N LYS A 115 3.19 -13.13 -0.95
CA LYS A 115 3.38 -11.99 -1.86
C LYS A 115 2.58 -10.80 -1.36
N ILE A 116 3.24 -9.64 -1.20
CA ILE A 116 2.57 -8.42 -0.74
C ILE A 116 2.32 -7.51 -1.93
N PHE A 117 1.09 -7.06 -2.13
CA PHE A 117 0.76 -6.19 -3.24
C PHE A 117 0.06 -4.89 -2.82
N SER A 118 0.09 -3.92 -3.71
CA SER A 118 -0.59 -2.63 -3.58
C SER A 118 -1.03 -2.17 -4.96
N ILE A 119 -2.26 -1.65 -5.08
CA ILE A 119 -2.75 -1.03 -6.30
C ILE A 119 -2.88 0.48 -6.03
N THR A 120 -2.26 1.30 -6.88
CA THR A 120 -2.23 2.76 -6.68
C THR A 120 -2.16 3.52 -7.99
N SER A 121 -2.76 4.71 -8.03
CA SER A 121 -2.57 5.71 -9.08
C SER A 121 -1.60 6.82 -8.67
N GLY A 122 -1.09 6.80 -7.43
CA GLY A 122 -0.27 7.87 -6.87
C GLY A 122 1.23 7.63 -7.06
N ALA A 123 1.93 8.49 -7.82
CA ALA A 123 3.38 8.39 -8.05
C ALA A 123 4.19 8.36 -6.73
N ALA A 124 3.78 9.13 -5.71
CA ALA A 124 4.43 9.13 -4.40
C ALA A 124 4.33 7.77 -3.71
N ILE A 125 3.20 7.08 -3.85
CA ILE A 125 3.00 5.72 -3.30
C ILE A 125 3.82 4.72 -4.09
N MET A 126 3.87 4.82 -5.43
CA MET A 126 4.73 3.97 -6.25
C MET A 126 6.19 4.09 -5.82
N LYS A 127 6.71 5.31 -5.64
CA LYS A 127 8.08 5.55 -5.16
C LYS A 127 8.34 4.88 -3.81
N MET A 128 7.43 5.02 -2.83
CA MET A 128 7.56 4.35 -1.53
C MET A 128 7.52 2.83 -1.64
N ASN A 129 6.67 2.29 -2.52
CA ASN A 129 6.61 0.86 -2.79
C ASN A 129 7.94 0.35 -3.37
N THR A 130 8.48 1.03 -4.39
CA THR A 130 9.78 0.67 -4.98
C THR A 130 10.92 0.66 -3.95
N GLN A 131 10.94 1.63 -3.03
CA GLN A 131 11.92 1.66 -1.93
C GLN A 131 11.80 0.48 -0.96
N LEU A 132 10.63 -0.17 -0.90
CA LEU A 132 10.38 -1.37 -0.11
C LEU A 132 10.59 -2.68 -0.90
N GLY A 133 11.05 -2.58 -2.15
CA GLY A 133 11.29 -3.73 -3.01
C GLY A 133 10.07 -4.23 -3.80
N PHE A 134 9.01 -3.43 -3.89
CA PHE A 134 7.91 -3.73 -4.81
C PHE A 134 8.30 -3.38 -6.24
N GLU A 135 7.89 -4.22 -7.18
CA GLU A 135 8.03 -4.00 -8.62
C GLU A 135 6.65 -3.80 -9.25
N PRO A 136 6.51 -2.97 -10.30
CA PRO A 136 5.31 -2.93 -11.11
C PRO A 136 5.08 -4.30 -11.76
N VAL A 137 3.82 -4.76 -11.73
CA VAL A 137 3.41 -6.06 -12.27
C VAL A 137 2.08 -5.95 -13.00
N THR A 138 1.72 -7.00 -13.74
CA THR A 138 0.38 -7.10 -14.34
C THR A 138 -0.66 -7.46 -13.27
N TYR A 139 -1.94 -7.25 -13.58
CA TYR A 139 -3.02 -7.64 -12.69
C TYR A 139 -3.16 -9.16 -12.54
N HIS A 140 -2.58 -9.94 -13.45
CA HIS A 140 -2.52 -11.40 -13.34
C HIS A 140 -1.52 -11.89 -12.28
N ASP A 141 -0.54 -11.06 -11.92
CA ASP A 141 0.50 -11.42 -10.95
C ASP A 141 0.06 -11.21 -9.49
N ILE A 142 -1.05 -10.52 -9.27
CA ILE A 142 -1.66 -10.31 -7.95
C ILE A 142 -2.82 -11.28 -7.74
N THR A 143 -3.48 -11.20 -6.58
CA THR A 143 -4.58 -12.10 -6.22
C THR A 143 -5.68 -12.14 -7.28
N GLN A 144 -6.18 -13.33 -7.54
CA GLN A 144 -7.37 -13.57 -8.39
C GLN A 144 -8.64 -13.82 -7.56
N ASP A 145 -8.57 -13.64 -6.23
CA ASP A 145 -9.72 -13.75 -5.34
C ASP A 145 -10.81 -12.74 -5.73
N GLU A 146 -11.99 -13.25 -6.09
CA GLU A 146 -13.12 -12.42 -6.51
C GLU A 146 -13.52 -11.38 -5.46
N SER A 147 -13.41 -11.71 -4.17
CA SER A 147 -13.75 -10.80 -3.09
C SER A 147 -12.84 -9.56 -3.02
N PHE A 148 -11.59 -9.69 -3.49
CA PHE A 148 -10.73 -8.51 -3.68
C PHE A 148 -11.27 -7.59 -4.78
N TRP A 149 -11.64 -8.15 -5.93
CA TRP A 149 -12.11 -7.41 -7.10
C TRP A 149 -13.51 -6.81 -6.88
N GLU A 150 -14.35 -7.45 -6.07
CA GLU A 150 -15.62 -6.88 -5.60
C GLU A 150 -15.43 -5.50 -4.93
N GLY A 151 -14.32 -5.34 -4.21
CA GLY A 151 -13.96 -4.05 -3.61
C GLY A 151 -13.76 -2.92 -4.62
N CYS A 152 -13.50 -3.21 -5.89
CA CYS A 152 -13.36 -2.22 -6.96
C CYS A 152 -14.70 -1.73 -7.51
N LYS A 153 -15.81 -2.42 -7.28
CA LYS A 153 -17.15 -2.05 -7.81
C LYS A 153 -17.61 -0.65 -7.38
N GLY A 154 -17.19 -0.20 -6.21
CA GLY A 154 -17.51 1.15 -5.72
C GLY A 154 -16.56 2.25 -6.22
N CYS A 155 -15.62 1.95 -7.11
CA CYS A 155 -14.66 2.90 -7.64
C CYS A 155 -15.18 3.55 -8.93
N VAL A 156 -14.97 4.85 -9.11
CA VAL A 156 -15.37 5.59 -10.34
C VAL A 156 -14.70 5.05 -11.61
N ASN A 157 -13.61 4.28 -11.49
CA ASN A 157 -12.90 3.68 -12.60
C ASN A 157 -13.30 2.21 -12.85
N TYR A 158 -14.38 1.74 -12.23
CA TYR A 158 -14.79 0.34 -12.34
C TYR A 158 -15.11 -0.08 -13.78
N ASP A 159 -15.72 0.80 -14.57
CA ASP A 159 -16.05 0.53 -15.97
C ASP A 159 -14.79 0.23 -16.81
N VAL A 160 -13.68 0.94 -16.54
CA VAL A 160 -12.39 0.65 -17.19
C VAL A 160 -11.90 -0.74 -16.81
N LEU A 161 -11.97 -1.10 -15.53
CA LEU A 161 -11.55 -2.42 -15.04
C LEU A 161 -12.41 -3.54 -15.63
N SER A 162 -13.73 -3.39 -15.59
CA SER A 162 -14.68 -4.40 -16.07
C SER A 162 -14.63 -4.55 -17.58
N GLY A 163 -14.56 -3.45 -18.33
CA GLY A 163 -14.42 -3.46 -19.78
C GLY A 163 -13.15 -4.14 -20.28
N LYS A 164 -12.10 -4.15 -19.47
CA LYS A 164 -10.83 -4.86 -19.72
C LYS A 164 -10.75 -6.23 -19.02
N LYS A 165 -11.87 -6.80 -18.59
CA LYS A 165 -11.95 -8.13 -17.95
C LYS A 165 -10.96 -8.28 -16.78
N LYS A 166 -10.80 -7.25 -15.97
CA LYS A 166 -9.86 -7.16 -14.83
C LYS A 166 -8.37 -7.25 -15.19
N CYS A 167 -8.00 -7.13 -16.47
CA CYS A 167 -6.59 -7.21 -16.89
C CYS A 167 -5.84 -5.89 -16.68
N ASN A 168 -6.55 -4.76 -16.60
CA ASN A 168 -5.95 -3.42 -16.45
C ASN A 168 -6.95 -2.39 -15.92
N CYS A 169 -6.43 -1.34 -15.28
CA CYS A 169 -7.18 -0.18 -14.81
C CYS A 169 -6.26 1.06 -14.85
N LEU A 170 -6.74 2.21 -14.37
CA LEU A 170 -5.93 3.43 -14.22
C LEU A 170 -4.97 3.39 -13.02
N CYS A 171 -4.96 2.30 -12.28
CA CYS A 171 -4.04 2.06 -11.16
C CYS A 171 -2.91 1.12 -11.59
N THR A 172 -1.72 1.33 -11.03
CA THR A 172 -0.59 0.41 -11.19
C THR A 172 -0.62 -0.64 -10.08
N ALA A 173 -0.58 -1.92 -10.44
CA ALA A 173 -0.32 -2.98 -9.48
C ALA A 173 1.18 -3.07 -9.20
N MET A 174 1.53 -3.19 -7.94
CA MET A 174 2.92 -3.37 -7.50
C MET A 174 3.00 -4.54 -6.53
N LEU A 175 4.01 -5.39 -6.69
CA LEU A 175 4.17 -6.65 -5.97
C LEU A 175 5.56 -6.73 -5.33
N PHE A 176 5.59 -7.10 -4.06
CA PHE A 176 6.78 -7.59 -3.37
C PHE A 176 6.69 -9.12 -3.29
N ASP A 177 7.67 -9.82 -3.87
CA ASP A 177 7.77 -11.28 -3.83
C ASP A 177 8.97 -11.70 -2.96
N PRO A 178 8.75 -12.29 -1.78
CA PRO A 178 9.83 -12.67 -0.88
C PRO A 178 10.76 -13.73 -1.48
N ALA A 179 10.26 -14.61 -2.35
CA ALA A 179 11.07 -15.64 -3.00
C ALA A 179 12.06 -15.03 -4.00
N LYS A 180 11.64 -14.00 -4.76
CA LYS A 180 12.56 -13.27 -5.66
C LYS A 180 13.68 -12.57 -4.89
N ILE A 181 13.36 -11.94 -3.77
CA ILE A 181 14.39 -11.27 -2.94
C ILE A 181 15.38 -12.28 -2.38
N ALA A 182 14.90 -13.42 -1.88
CA ALA A 182 15.78 -14.49 -1.40
C ALA A 182 16.72 -15.00 -2.50
N GLN A 183 16.21 -15.21 -3.72
CA GLN A 183 17.03 -15.62 -4.88
C GLN A 183 18.06 -14.56 -5.27
N GLN A 184 17.73 -13.28 -5.23
CA GLN A 184 18.67 -12.19 -5.53
C GLN A 184 19.80 -12.11 -4.50
N LEU A 185 19.53 -12.37 -3.23
CA LEU A 185 20.54 -12.40 -2.16
C LEU A 185 21.46 -13.62 -2.25
N LEU A 186 20.98 -14.74 -2.79
CA LEU A 186 21.76 -15.98 -2.97
C LEU A 186 22.54 -15.99 -4.29
N SER A 187 22.16 -15.16 -5.27
CA SER A 187 22.90 -15.05 -6.53
C SER A 187 24.15 -14.22 -6.30
N PRO A 188 25.37 -14.75 -6.64
CA PRO A 188 26.57 -13.93 -6.58
C PRO A 188 26.38 -12.71 -7.46
N ALA A 189 26.70 -11.53 -6.92
CA ALA A 189 26.60 -10.27 -7.64
C ALA A 189 27.27 -10.43 -9.00
N ARG A 190 26.50 -10.35 -10.08
CA ARG A 190 27.09 -10.15 -11.42
C ARG A 190 27.78 -8.81 -11.36
N SER A 191 29.10 -8.85 -11.26
CA SER A 191 29.94 -7.68 -11.47
C SER A 191 29.50 -7.00 -12.76
N PRO A 192 29.22 -5.71 -12.77
CA PRO A 192 29.01 -5.00 -14.02
C PRO A 192 30.38 -4.83 -14.69
N TYR A 193 30.83 -5.88 -15.36
CA TYR A 193 31.94 -5.76 -16.29
C TYR A 193 31.42 -4.99 -17.49
N PHE A 194 31.68 -3.70 -17.49
CA PHE A 194 31.65 -2.90 -18.72
C PHE A 194 32.87 -3.33 -19.54
N PRO A 195 32.72 -3.86 -20.76
CA PRO A 195 33.84 -4.02 -21.64
C PRO A 195 34.31 -2.61 -22.03
N MET A 196 35.46 -2.22 -21.52
CA MET A 196 36.18 -1.10 -22.09
C MET A 196 36.56 -1.47 -23.53
N PHE A 197 35.92 -0.87 -24.48
CA PHE A 197 36.41 -0.84 -25.87
C PHE A 197 37.71 -0.08 -25.88
N LEU A 198 38.83 -0.79 -25.90
CA LEU A 198 40.10 -0.23 -26.29
C LEU A 198 40.00 0.13 -27.81
N SER A 199 39.90 1.40 -28.11
CA SER A 199 40.14 1.88 -29.44
C SER A 199 41.65 1.75 -29.72
N GLU A 200 42.02 0.74 -30.48
CA GLU A 200 43.34 0.73 -31.12
C GLU A 200 43.36 1.81 -32.19
N ALA A 201 44.20 2.81 -31.97
CA ALA A 201 44.63 3.77 -33.01
C ALA A 201 45.68 3.09 -33.90
N ASN A 202 45.44 3.11 -35.20
CA ASN A 202 46.44 3.13 -36.23
C ASN A 202 46.14 4.26 -37.18
#